data_9a842cf6f869d4c4ee684292df4e9ab8
#
_entry.id   9a842cf6f869d4c4ee684292df4e9ab8
#
_cell.length_a   1.000
_cell.length_b   1.000
_cell.length_c   1.000
_cell.angle_alpha   90.00
_cell.angle_beta   90.00
_cell.angle_gamma   90.00
#
_symmetry.space_group_name_H-M   'P 1'
#
loop_
_entity.id
_entity.type
_entity.pdbx_description
1 polymer ?
#
loop_
_entity_poly.entity_id
_entity_poly.type
_entity_poly.pdbx_seq_one_letter_code
_entity_poly.pdbx_strand_id
1 'polypeptide(L)'
;EESPPFGARDAPVDDDDGDLVILDEHGAWTPVPSQTVHEPTATATPTRRPVPRRAAALSNLVTPSRREWTLPPLAPGQTYADAYDTVLIIDSSEQKMNESHVGYFRAHGVETVRMRLDAGDFAWVARPKTSTSVESAYVLDYLIERKEVKDLQASFMQSKDKGNRYLRQKYRMMNYSGIKNLIYLVEGDLSSTTTAVGTYFRNGQMFQSSAAGMRPKDMRKRLLSTLARTEIVDGFKVANTVDLDGTKRLLTHATLALHATLGPLAKSKATRKARTFAEYMRDFKAAQSREDSVKNTWTSMLAQVEGVGPERAVAIADVFPTPHALKTRFDEDVIRACASIANIETASKRVGQAASHHIRQAFFPTYAF
;
A
#
# COMPACT_ATOMS: atom_id res chain seq x y z
N GLU A 1 36.27 50.96 15.58
CA GLU A 1 36.94 49.64 15.30
C GLU A 1 35.90 48.65 14.82
N GLU A 2 35.89 48.48 13.51
CA GLU A 2 34.99 47.59 12.78
C GLU A 2 35.61 46.19 12.69
N SER A 3 34.81 45.15 12.93
CA SER A 3 35.18 43.79 12.62
C SER A 3 34.42 43.33 11.36
N PRO A 4 35.03 42.56 10.43
CA PRO A 4 34.44 42.23 9.15
C PRO A 4 33.52 40.99 9.20
N PRO A 5 32.62 40.82 8.21
CA PRO A 5 31.65 39.77 8.17
C PRO A 5 32.24 38.44 7.67
N PHE A 6 31.83 37.35 8.31
CA PHE A 6 32.15 35.97 7.90
C PHE A 6 31.45 35.59 6.60
N GLY A 7 32.25 35.15 5.62
CA GLY A 7 31.79 34.67 4.34
C GLY A 7 31.02 33.32 4.43
N ALA A 8 29.90 33.30 3.77
CA ALA A 8 29.16 32.07 3.48
C ALA A 8 29.95 31.24 2.45
N ARG A 9 30.22 30.00 2.79
CA ARG A 9 30.71 29.00 1.82
C ARG A 9 29.47 28.34 1.21
N ASP A 10 29.31 28.50 -0.08
CA ASP A 10 28.36 27.74 -0.88
C ASP A 10 28.75 26.26 -0.88
N ALA A 11 27.86 25.42 -0.41
CA ALA A 11 27.93 23.98 -0.61
C ALA A 11 27.34 23.61 -1.98
N PRO A 12 27.90 22.65 -2.71
CA PRO A 12 27.38 22.28 -4.02
C PRO A 12 25.97 21.69 -3.89
N VAL A 13 25.09 22.15 -4.76
CA VAL A 13 23.73 21.63 -4.93
C VAL A 13 23.85 20.42 -5.84
N ASP A 14 23.68 19.21 -5.28
CA ASP A 14 23.46 18.00 -6.08
C ASP A 14 22.06 18.06 -6.69
N ASP A 15 21.99 18.40 -7.97
CA ASP A 15 20.79 18.24 -8.79
C ASP A 15 20.67 16.77 -9.23
N ASP A 16 20.08 15.95 -8.36
CA ASP A 16 19.66 14.60 -8.72
C ASP A 16 18.20 14.65 -9.21
N ASP A 17 18.04 14.97 -10.49
CA ASP A 17 16.78 14.86 -11.21
C ASP A 17 16.52 13.39 -11.55
N GLY A 18 16.05 12.63 -10.56
CA GLY A 18 15.58 11.26 -10.77
C GLY A 18 14.41 11.21 -11.75
N ASP A 19 14.60 10.55 -12.88
CA ASP A 19 13.62 10.36 -13.94
C ASP A 19 12.28 9.81 -13.40
N LEU A 20 11.23 10.59 -13.60
CA LEU A 20 9.85 10.22 -13.23
C LEU A 20 9.28 9.33 -14.35
N VAL A 21 8.93 8.10 -14.02
CA VAL A 21 8.27 7.19 -14.97
C VAL A 21 6.77 7.42 -14.95
N ILE A 22 6.19 7.82 -16.09
CA ILE A 22 4.76 8.05 -16.27
C ILE A 22 4.19 6.97 -17.22
N LEU A 23 2.99 6.47 -16.92
CA LEU A 23 2.25 5.61 -17.84
C LEU A 23 1.75 6.43 -19.05
N ASP A 24 1.96 5.93 -20.26
CA ASP A 24 1.41 6.54 -21.47
C ASP A 24 -0.12 6.32 -21.58
N GLU A 25 -0.74 6.92 -22.58
CA GLU A 25 -2.18 6.83 -22.84
C GLU A 25 -2.67 5.40 -23.14
N HIS A 26 -1.73 4.46 -23.35
CA HIS A 26 -1.99 3.05 -23.58
C HIS A 26 -1.64 2.17 -22.39
N GLY A 27 -1.22 2.77 -21.24
CA GLY A 27 -0.94 2.05 -20.00
C GLY A 27 0.42 1.34 -19.97
N ALA A 28 1.34 1.70 -20.85
CA ALA A 28 2.71 1.18 -20.87
C ALA A 28 3.66 2.10 -20.08
N TRP A 29 4.67 1.51 -19.44
CA TRP A 29 5.71 2.25 -18.74
C TRP A 29 6.77 2.74 -19.74
N THR A 30 6.87 4.04 -19.94
CA THR A 30 7.93 4.65 -20.76
C THR A 30 8.77 5.61 -19.96
N PRO A 31 10.11 5.57 -20.07
CA PRO A 31 10.97 6.58 -19.47
C PRO A 31 10.86 7.89 -20.27
N VAL A 32 10.78 9.02 -19.56
CA VAL A 32 10.78 10.36 -20.18
C VAL A 32 12.22 10.70 -20.58
N PRO A 33 12.52 10.98 -21.85
CA PRO A 33 13.88 11.34 -22.26
C PRO A 33 14.22 12.77 -21.82
N SER A 34 15.35 12.96 -21.19
CA SER A 34 15.93 14.26 -20.87
C SER A 34 16.20 15.05 -22.14
N GLN A 35 15.63 16.22 -22.28
CA GLN A 35 15.93 17.13 -23.39
C GLN A 35 17.29 17.79 -23.20
N THR A 36 18.28 17.30 -23.92
CA THR A 36 19.54 18.02 -24.13
C THR A 36 19.39 18.98 -25.30
N VAL A 37 19.63 20.24 -25.03
CA VAL A 37 19.71 21.31 -26.04
C VAL A 37 20.97 21.09 -26.85
N HIS A 38 20.85 20.85 -28.17
CA HIS A 38 21.96 20.79 -29.10
C HIS A 38 21.99 22.01 -30.02
N GLU A 39 23.12 22.69 -30.04
CA GLU A 39 23.50 23.60 -31.14
C GLU A 39 23.97 22.81 -32.37
N PRO A 40 23.79 23.34 -33.60
CA PRO A 40 24.05 22.57 -34.81
C PRO A 40 25.43 22.83 -35.40
N THR A 41 26.18 21.79 -35.71
CA THR A 41 27.27 21.91 -36.74
C THR A 41 27.52 20.62 -37.50
N ALA A 42 27.44 20.80 -38.83
CA ALA A 42 28.18 20.16 -39.96
C ALA A 42 28.06 18.64 -40.21
N THR A 43 27.42 18.40 -41.38
CA THR A 43 27.56 17.35 -42.40
C THR A 43 28.69 16.36 -42.34
N ALA A 44 28.36 15.06 -42.25
CA ALA A 44 29.15 13.97 -42.85
C ALA A 44 28.26 12.75 -43.14
N THR A 45 28.41 12.17 -44.32
CA THR A 45 27.71 11.04 -44.90
C THR A 45 27.92 9.74 -44.10
N PRO A 46 26.91 8.89 -43.83
CA PRO A 46 27.12 7.68 -43.04
C PRO A 46 27.48 6.48 -43.91
N THR A 47 28.67 5.96 -43.70
CA THR A 47 29.07 4.57 -44.05
C THR A 47 28.39 3.59 -43.06
N ARG A 48 27.62 2.66 -43.63
CA ARG A 48 26.93 1.58 -42.88
C ARG A 48 27.98 0.68 -42.18
N ARG A 49 28.05 0.75 -40.87
CA ARG A 49 28.77 -0.26 -40.04
C ARG A 49 27.76 -1.37 -39.64
N PRO A 50 28.21 -2.63 -39.57
CA PRO A 50 27.34 -3.73 -39.16
C PRO A 50 27.01 -3.62 -37.67
N VAL A 51 25.72 -3.75 -37.34
CA VAL A 51 25.19 -3.75 -35.96
C VAL A 51 25.70 -5.01 -35.25
N PRO A 52 26.38 -4.89 -34.06
CA PRO A 52 26.78 -6.06 -33.32
C PRO A 52 25.56 -6.81 -32.77
N ARG A 53 25.56 -8.13 -32.94
CA ARG A 53 24.61 -9.10 -32.38
C ARG A 53 24.62 -9.13 -30.81
N ARG A 54 24.31 -8.03 -30.16
CA ARG A 54 24.25 -7.96 -28.68
C ARG A 54 22.83 -7.87 -28.12
N ALA A 55 21.81 -7.79 -28.98
CA ALA A 55 20.41 -7.78 -28.56
C ALA A 55 19.85 -9.15 -28.13
N ALA A 56 20.55 -10.25 -28.47
CA ALA A 56 20.08 -11.59 -28.12
C ALA A 56 20.49 -12.07 -26.71
N ALA A 57 21.39 -11.35 -26.02
CA ALA A 57 21.91 -11.77 -24.72
C ALA A 57 21.10 -11.22 -23.52
N LEU A 58 20.27 -10.20 -23.72
CA LEU A 58 19.44 -9.64 -22.64
C LEU A 58 18.06 -10.32 -22.51
N SER A 59 17.61 -11.06 -23.51
CA SER A 59 16.36 -11.83 -23.43
C SER A 59 16.46 -13.08 -22.53
N ASN A 60 17.65 -13.51 -22.17
CA ASN A 60 17.87 -14.70 -21.32
C ASN A 60 18.06 -14.38 -19.83
N LEU A 61 18.00 -13.11 -19.43
CA LEU A 61 18.14 -12.72 -18.01
C LEU A 61 16.81 -12.53 -17.29
N VAL A 62 15.70 -12.52 -18.01
CA VAL A 62 14.37 -12.59 -17.41
C VAL A 62 13.78 -13.93 -17.79
N THR A 63 14.14 -14.99 -17.07
CA THR A 63 13.25 -16.15 -16.97
C THR A 63 11.93 -15.59 -16.45
N PRO A 64 10.80 -15.67 -17.23
CA PRO A 64 9.54 -15.30 -16.67
C PRO A 64 9.32 -16.22 -15.47
N SER A 65 9.35 -15.66 -14.26
CA SER A 65 8.96 -16.39 -13.06
C SER A 65 7.65 -17.04 -13.43
N ARG A 66 7.55 -18.37 -13.28
CA ARG A 66 6.34 -19.12 -13.63
C ARG A 66 5.19 -18.40 -12.94
N ARG A 67 4.39 -17.66 -13.71
CA ARG A 67 3.23 -16.94 -13.15
C ARG A 67 2.33 -17.98 -12.52
N GLU A 68 2.23 -17.93 -11.21
CA GLU A 68 1.26 -18.76 -10.51
C GLU A 68 -0.13 -18.17 -10.75
N TRP A 69 -1.01 -19.00 -11.29
CA TRP A 69 -2.39 -18.62 -11.54
C TRP A 69 -3.31 -19.22 -10.46
N THR A 70 -4.07 -18.37 -9.81
CA THR A 70 -5.18 -18.80 -8.96
C THR A 70 -6.41 -18.92 -9.86
N LEU A 71 -6.76 -20.12 -10.25
CA LEU A 71 -7.93 -20.39 -11.08
C LEU A 71 -9.04 -21.03 -10.28
N PRO A 72 -10.30 -20.67 -10.56
CA PRO A 72 -11.46 -21.40 -10.04
C PRO A 72 -11.50 -22.83 -10.59
N PRO A 73 -12.32 -23.73 -10.02
CA PRO A 73 -12.49 -25.08 -10.52
C PRO A 73 -12.97 -25.08 -11.97
N LEU A 74 -12.33 -25.89 -12.83
CA LEU A 74 -12.68 -26.07 -14.23
C LEU A 74 -12.91 -27.56 -14.51
N ALA A 75 -13.93 -27.87 -15.30
CA ALA A 75 -14.16 -29.22 -15.79
C ALA A 75 -13.08 -29.63 -16.82
N PRO A 76 -12.86 -30.94 -17.05
CA PRO A 76 -11.96 -31.40 -18.10
C PRO A 76 -12.35 -30.82 -19.47
N GLY A 77 -11.39 -30.25 -20.18
CA GLY A 77 -11.59 -29.63 -21.48
C GLY A 77 -12.18 -28.22 -21.47
N GLN A 78 -12.59 -27.72 -20.30
CA GLN A 78 -13.17 -26.38 -20.15
C GLN A 78 -12.08 -25.33 -19.91
N THR A 79 -12.21 -24.18 -20.55
CA THR A 79 -11.37 -23.00 -20.28
C THR A 79 -12.06 -22.08 -19.28
N TYR A 80 -11.30 -21.09 -18.77
CA TYR A 80 -11.86 -20.08 -17.88
C TYR A 80 -13.00 -19.30 -18.56
N ALA A 81 -12.81 -18.88 -19.82
CA ALA A 81 -13.80 -18.12 -20.55
C ALA A 81 -15.10 -18.90 -20.83
N ASP A 82 -15.05 -20.24 -20.89
CA ASP A 82 -16.25 -21.07 -21.03
C ASP A 82 -17.11 -21.09 -19.76
N ALA A 83 -16.46 -21.02 -18.61
CA ALA A 83 -17.09 -21.28 -17.31
C ALA A 83 -17.42 -20.01 -16.52
N TYR A 84 -16.63 -18.94 -16.70
CA TYR A 84 -16.67 -17.77 -15.81
C TYR A 84 -16.68 -16.45 -16.55
N ASP A 85 -17.35 -15.48 -15.93
CA ASP A 85 -17.21 -14.04 -16.21
C ASP A 85 -16.29 -13.41 -15.17
N THR A 86 -15.47 -12.43 -15.61
CA THR A 86 -14.64 -11.62 -14.72
C THR A 86 -15.43 -10.40 -14.28
N VAL A 87 -15.75 -10.31 -13.00
CA VAL A 87 -16.56 -9.23 -12.43
C VAL A 87 -15.70 -8.37 -11.52
N LEU A 88 -15.80 -7.05 -11.68
CA LEU A 88 -15.14 -6.07 -10.80
C LEU A 88 -16.03 -5.80 -9.57
N ILE A 89 -15.48 -6.05 -8.38
CA ILE A 89 -16.09 -5.67 -7.12
C ILE A 89 -15.61 -4.26 -6.75
N ILE A 90 -16.56 -3.40 -6.42
CA ILE A 90 -16.32 -2.05 -5.90
C ILE A 90 -16.82 -2.02 -4.45
N ASP A 91 -15.97 -1.59 -3.51
CA ASP A 91 -16.39 -1.48 -2.12
C ASP A 91 -17.56 -0.51 -1.98
N SER A 92 -18.58 -0.91 -1.23
CA SER A 92 -19.79 -0.10 -1.02
C SER A 92 -19.50 1.20 -0.26
N SER A 93 -18.41 1.27 0.50
CA SER A 93 -17.97 2.49 1.20
C SER A 93 -17.20 3.47 0.29
N GLU A 94 -16.81 3.07 -0.93
CA GLU A 94 -16.16 3.96 -1.89
C GLU A 94 -17.20 4.94 -2.49
N GLN A 95 -17.28 6.13 -1.89
CA GLN A 95 -18.29 7.12 -2.22
C GLN A 95 -18.11 7.78 -3.59
N LYS A 96 -16.87 7.88 -4.07
CA LYS A 96 -16.56 8.49 -5.35
C LYS A 96 -16.87 7.60 -6.56
N MET A 97 -17.00 6.29 -6.35
CA MET A 97 -17.45 5.32 -7.34
C MET A 97 -18.90 4.91 -7.06
N ASN A 98 -19.82 5.87 -7.17
CA ASN A 98 -21.23 5.67 -6.93
C ASN A 98 -21.95 4.98 -8.12
N GLU A 99 -23.28 4.82 -8.04
CA GLU A 99 -24.12 4.17 -9.07
C GLU A 99 -23.99 4.80 -10.46
N SER A 100 -23.73 6.12 -10.57
CA SER A 100 -23.57 6.77 -11.87
C SER A 100 -22.33 6.26 -12.63
N HIS A 101 -21.31 5.75 -11.92
CA HIS A 101 -20.10 5.21 -12.53
C HIS A 101 -20.26 3.74 -12.98
N VAL A 102 -21.22 3.01 -12.41
CA VAL A 102 -21.55 1.63 -12.87
C VAL A 102 -21.95 1.64 -14.34
N GLY A 103 -22.67 2.66 -14.79
CA GLY A 103 -23.04 2.85 -16.19
C GLY A 103 -21.82 2.96 -17.13
N TYR A 104 -20.76 3.64 -16.67
CA TYR A 104 -19.51 3.74 -17.43
C TYR A 104 -18.88 2.36 -17.67
N PHE A 105 -18.73 1.55 -16.63
CA PHE A 105 -18.12 0.22 -16.75
C PHE A 105 -18.94 -0.69 -17.68
N ARG A 106 -20.27 -0.68 -17.53
CA ARG A 106 -21.18 -1.45 -18.38
C ARG A 106 -21.07 -1.07 -19.86
N ALA A 107 -20.99 0.24 -20.15
CA ALA A 107 -20.82 0.73 -21.51
C ALA A 107 -19.50 0.28 -22.17
N HIS A 108 -18.50 -0.07 -21.34
CA HIS A 108 -17.20 -0.58 -21.79
C HIS A 108 -17.06 -2.11 -21.63
N GLY A 109 -18.18 -2.83 -21.50
CA GLY A 109 -18.18 -4.30 -21.43
C GLY A 109 -17.65 -4.89 -20.12
N VAL A 110 -17.61 -4.09 -19.05
CA VAL A 110 -17.18 -4.54 -17.71
C VAL A 110 -18.38 -4.63 -16.79
N GLU A 111 -18.61 -5.81 -16.25
CA GLU A 111 -19.60 -6.02 -15.22
C GLU A 111 -19.01 -5.65 -13.85
N THR A 112 -19.82 -4.93 -13.08
CA THR A 112 -19.44 -4.47 -11.73
C THR A 112 -20.51 -4.81 -10.72
N VAL A 113 -20.08 -5.11 -9.49
CA VAL A 113 -20.95 -5.30 -8.34
C VAL A 113 -20.44 -4.46 -7.18
N ARG A 114 -21.34 -3.71 -6.55
CA ARG A 114 -21.04 -2.98 -5.32
C ARG A 114 -21.36 -3.84 -4.12
N MET A 115 -20.35 -4.12 -3.32
CA MET A 115 -20.53 -4.85 -2.07
C MET A 115 -19.41 -4.49 -1.08
N ARG A 116 -19.60 -4.80 0.19
CA ARG A 116 -18.61 -4.48 1.21
C ARG A 116 -17.37 -5.36 1.06
N LEU A 117 -16.21 -4.71 1.01
CA LEU A 117 -14.90 -5.31 1.18
C LEU A 117 -14.38 -4.99 2.59
N ASP A 118 -13.79 -5.99 3.27
CA ASP A 118 -13.18 -5.75 4.58
C ASP A 118 -11.79 -5.11 4.47
N ALA A 119 -11.18 -5.15 3.28
CA ALA A 119 -9.98 -4.38 2.94
C ALA A 119 -9.92 -4.11 1.43
N GLY A 120 -9.30 -2.98 1.08
CA GLY A 120 -9.21 -2.50 -0.30
C GLY A 120 -10.53 -1.92 -0.80
N ASP A 121 -10.46 -1.21 -1.91
CA ASP A 121 -11.60 -0.54 -2.55
C ASP A 121 -12.10 -1.30 -3.78
N PHE A 122 -11.22 -2.11 -4.43
CA PHE A 122 -11.55 -2.89 -5.62
C PHE A 122 -10.92 -4.28 -5.56
N ALA A 123 -11.70 -5.27 -6.01
CA ALA A 123 -11.26 -6.65 -6.18
C ALA A 123 -11.89 -7.27 -7.43
N TRP A 124 -11.41 -8.42 -7.86
CA TRP A 124 -12.02 -9.15 -8.97
C TRP A 124 -12.44 -10.55 -8.56
N VAL A 125 -13.54 -10.99 -9.10
CA VAL A 125 -14.04 -12.35 -8.92
C VAL A 125 -14.32 -13.01 -10.26
N ALA A 126 -14.17 -14.33 -10.29
CA ALA A 126 -14.64 -15.20 -11.35
C ALA A 126 -16.04 -15.70 -10.99
N ARG A 127 -17.07 -15.16 -11.59
CA ARG A 127 -18.44 -15.59 -11.37
C ARG A 127 -18.81 -16.70 -12.34
N PRO A 128 -19.32 -17.85 -11.88
CA PRO A 128 -19.82 -18.89 -12.77
C PRO A 128 -20.91 -18.35 -13.68
N LYS A 129 -20.85 -18.62 -14.99
CA LYS A 129 -21.89 -18.21 -15.95
C LYS A 129 -23.27 -18.82 -15.64
N THR A 130 -23.29 -19.88 -14.85
CA THR A 130 -24.51 -20.55 -14.36
C THR A 130 -25.11 -19.90 -13.12
N SER A 131 -24.47 -18.88 -12.55
CA SER A 131 -24.90 -18.23 -11.32
C SER A 131 -24.83 -16.70 -11.46
N THR A 132 -25.80 -16.01 -10.84
CA THR A 132 -25.79 -14.55 -10.71
C THR A 132 -25.21 -14.09 -9.35
N SER A 133 -25.02 -15.04 -8.40
CA SER A 133 -24.54 -14.72 -7.07
C SER A 133 -23.02 -14.49 -7.06
N VAL A 134 -22.61 -13.36 -6.47
CA VAL A 134 -21.19 -13.04 -6.24
C VAL A 134 -20.64 -13.77 -5.01
N GLU A 135 -21.46 -14.16 -4.06
CA GLU A 135 -21.01 -14.88 -2.86
C GLU A 135 -20.37 -16.23 -3.21
N SER A 136 -20.91 -16.92 -4.24
CA SER A 136 -20.38 -18.16 -4.77
C SER A 136 -19.27 -17.97 -5.81
N ALA A 137 -19.01 -16.73 -6.25
CA ALA A 137 -17.94 -16.42 -7.18
C ALA A 137 -16.57 -16.59 -6.52
N TYR A 138 -15.56 -16.92 -7.31
CA TYR A 138 -14.20 -17.19 -6.83
C TYR A 138 -13.36 -15.92 -6.86
N VAL A 139 -12.68 -15.60 -5.76
CA VAL A 139 -11.82 -14.42 -5.69
C VAL A 139 -10.59 -14.62 -6.57
N LEU A 140 -10.34 -13.67 -7.44
CA LEU A 140 -9.09 -13.54 -8.19
C LEU A 140 -8.04 -12.85 -7.31
N ASP A 141 -6.78 -13.17 -7.55
CA ASP A 141 -5.66 -12.83 -6.67
C ASP A 141 -5.17 -11.38 -6.85
N TYR A 142 -6.11 -10.42 -6.89
CA TYR A 142 -5.86 -8.99 -7.06
C TYR A 142 -6.75 -8.15 -6.14
N LEU A 143 -6.13 -7.22 -5.42
CA LEU A 143 -6.82 -6.30 -4.52
C LEU A 143 -6.19 -4.90 -4.64
N ILE A 144 -7.02 -3.88 -4.81
CA ILE A 144 -6.59 -2.48 -4.92
C ILE A 144 -7.09 -1.67 -3.74
N GLU A 145 -6.21 -0.88 -3.16
CA GLU A 145 -6.54 0.26 -2.30
C GLU A 145 -6.31 1.55 -3.08
N ARG A 146 -7.34 2.39 -3.20
CA ARG A 146 -7.27 3.71 -3.86
C ARG A 146 -7.04 4.80 -2.83
N LYS A 147 -6.14 5.72 -3.13
CA LYS A 147 -5.86 6.85 -2.26
C LYS A 147 -5.65 8.12 -3.08
N GLU A 148 -6.42 9.16 -2.82
CA GLU A 148 -6.13 10.45 -3.41
C GLU A 148 -4.85 11.05 -2.86
N VAL A 149 -4.09 11.73 -3.71
CA VAL A 149 -2.84 12.40 -3.31
C VAL A 149 -3.07 13.32 -2.11
N LYS A 150 -4.18 14.08 -2.10
CA LYS A 150 -4.54 14.97 -0.98
C LYS A 150 -4.74 14.21 0.34
N ASP A 151 -5.43 13.07 0.27
CA ASP A 151 -5.69 12.23 1.45
C ASP A 151 -4.43 11.52 1.93
N LEU A 152 -3.55 11.15 1.01
CA LEU A 152 -2.26 10.56 1.34
C LEU A 152 -1.38 11.59 2.05
N GLN A 153 -1.32 12.82 1.53
CA GLN A 153 -0.62 13.94 2.18
C GLN A 153 -1.20 14.24 3.57
N ALA A 154 -2.53 14.28 3.69
CA ALA A 154 -3.19 14.49 4.98
C ALA A 154 -2.85 13.38 5.99
N SER A 155 -2.67 12.14 5.53
CA SER A 155 -2.26 11.03 6.39
C SER A 155 -0.88 11.23 7.03
N PHE A 156 0.00 12.03 6.43
CA PHE A 156 1.31 12.35 6.98
C PHE A 156 1.28 13.43 8.06
N MET A 157 0.18 14.19 8.10
CA MET A 157 -0.01 15.32 9.02
C MET A 157 -0.85 14.93 10.24
N GLN A 158 -1.46 13.73 10.23
CA GLN A 158 -2.24 13.26 11.38
C GLN A 158 -1.35 13.05 12.60
N SER A 159 -1.83 13.51 13.75
CA SER A 159 -1.16 13.27 15.02
C SER A 159 -1.02 11.76 15.28
N LYS A 160 0.03 11.37 15.99
CA LYS A 160 0.33 9.97 16.34
C LYS A 160 -0.83 9.27 17.07
N ASP A 161 -1.66 10.03 17.75
CA ASP A 161 -2.76 9.52 18.60
C ASP A 161 -3.93 8.89 17.82
N LYS A 162 -4.14 9.26 16.54
CA LYS A 162 -5.24 8.72 15.71
C LYS A 162 -4.86 7.51 14.86
N GLY A 163 -3.63 7.03 14.97
CA GLY A 163 -3.10 5.94 14.15
C GLY A 163 -3.10 6.28 12.66
N ASN A 164 -2.03 5.99 11.97
CA ASN A 164 -1.92 6.27 10.54
C ASN A 164 -2.85 5.35 9.73
N ARG A 165 -3.98 5.89 9.23
CA ARG A 165 -4.96 5.14 8.44
C ARG A 165 -4.32 4.43 7.25
N TYR A 166 -3.36 5.08 6.59
CA TYR A 166 -2.60 4.52 5.48
C TYR A 166 -1.86 3.23 5.86
N LEU A 167 -1.12 3.25 6.98
CA LEU A 167 -0.39 2.07 7.45
C LEU A 167 -1.35 0.95 7.86
N ARG A 168 -2.45 1.28 8.53
CA ARG A 168 -3.46 0.32 8.97
C ARG A 168 -4.19 -0.36 7.80
N GLN A 169 -4.52 0.38 6.74
CA GLN A 169 -5.13 -0.17 5.54
C GLN A 169 -4.18 -1.17 4.85
N LYS A 170 -2.92 -0.79 4.63
CA LYS A 170 -1.90 -1.68 4.07
C LYS A 170 -1.71 -2.94 4.93
N TYR A 171 -1.59 -2.76 6.24
CA TYR A 171 -1.44 -3.87 7.17
C TYR A 171 -2.56 -4.90 7.02
N ARG A 172 -3.81 -4.46 6.97
CA ARG A 172 -4.98 -5.34 6.78
C ARG A 172 -4.91 -6.08 5.44
N MET A 173 -4.55 -5.40 4.38
CA MET A 173 -4.40 -6.05 3.06
C MET A 173 -3.30 -7.11 3.08
N MET A 174 -2.15 -6.82 3.67
CA MET A 174 -1.00 -7.74 3.71
C MET A 174 -1.26 -8.96 4.59
N ASN A 175 -1.84 -8.76 5.77
CA ASN A 175 -1.87 -9.81 6.79
C ASN A 175 -3.18 -10.60 6.83
N TYR A 176 -4.30 -10.01 6.37
CA TYR A 176 -5.60 -10.66 6.48
C TYR A 176 -6.19 -11.12 5.15
N SER A 177 -5.84 -10.46 4.03
CA SER A 177 -6.47 -10.78 2.74
C SER A 177 -6.03 -12.13 2.17
N GLY A 178 -4.77 -12.51 2.38
CA GLY A 178 -4.17 -13.67 1.73
C GLY A 178 -4.11 -13.55 0.20
N ILE A 179 -4.23 -12.34 -0.34
CA ILE A 179 -4.11 -12.00 -1.76
C ILE A 179 -2.66 -11.62 -2.06
N LYS A 180 -2.11 -12.11 -3.16
CA LYS A 180 -0.70 -11.90 -3.53
C LYS A 180 -0.47 -10.59 -4.29
N ASN A 181 -1.40 -10.21 -5.16
CA ASN A 181 -1.24 -9.01 -5.99
C ASN A 181 -1.95 -7.84 -5.34
N LEU A 182 -1.25 -7.21 -4.40
CA LEU A 182 -1.72 -6.01 -3.74
C LEU A 182 -1.29 -4.78 -4.55
N ILE A 183 -2.23 -3.91 -4.84
CA ILE A 183 -2.01 -2.70 -5.64
C ILE A 183 -2.41 -1.50 -4.80
N TYR A 184 -1.51 -0.51 -4.75
CA TYR A 184 -1.77 0.78 -4.12
C TYR A 184 -1.96 1.81 -5.24
N LEU A 185 -3.20 2.20 -5.49
CA LEU A 185 -3.56 3.13 -6.56
C LEU A 185 -3.61 4.55 -5.99
N VAL A 186 -2.70 5.41 -6.45
CA VAL A 186 -2.66 6.82 -6.09
C VAL A 186 -3.38 7.63 -7.17
N GLU A 187 -4.42 8.35 -6.79
CA GLU A 187 -5.16 9.20 -7.71
C GLU A 187 -4.83 10.66 -7.48
N GLY A 188 -4.42 11.35 -8.52
CA GLY A 188 -4.07 12.77 -8.54
C GLY A 188 -2.65 13.01 -9.03
N ASP A 189 -2.34 14.28 -9.22
CA ASP A 189 -1.02 14.72 -9.63
C ASP A 189 -0.02 14.64 -8.47
N LEU A 190 0.98 13.78 -8.61
CA LEU A 190 2.07 13.61 -7.64
C LEU A 190 3.00 14.82 -7.56
N SER A 191 3.01 15.69 -8.59
CA SER A 191 3.76 16.92 -8.59
C SER A 191 3.04 18.05 -7.84
N SER A 192 1.72 17.97 -7.73
CA SER A 192 0.86 18.95 -7.06
C SER A 192 1.00 18.83 -5.54
N THR A 193 1.99 19.50 -4.99
CA THR A 193 2.14 19.65 -3.54
C THR A 193 1.34 20.87 -3.07
N THR A 194 0.03 20.77 -3.07
CA THR A 194 -0.77 21.76 -2.34
C THR A 194 -0.54 21.51 -0.85
N THR A 195 -0.03 22.52 -0.17
CA THR A 195 -0.17 22.63 1.28
C THR A 195 -1.67 22.66 1.57
N ALA A 196 -2.25 21.49 1.85
CA ALA A 196 -3.66 21.40 2.19
C ALA A 196 -3.85 22.18 3.50
N VAL A 197 -4.31 23.39 3.38
CA VAL A 197 -4.83 24.16 4.51
C VAL A 197 -6.16 23.48 4.87
N GLY A 198 -6.11 22.55 5.79
CA GLY A 198 -7.32 21.97 6.36
C GLY A 198 -8.03 23.00 7.21
N THR A 199 -9.20 23.44 6.78
CA THR A 199 -10.07 24.26 7.61
C THR A 199 -10.86 23.31 8.54
N TYR A 200 -10.75 23.51 9.84
CA TYR A 200 -11.57 22.77 10.81
C TYR A 200 -12.22 23.72 11.80
N PHE A 201 -13.40 23.36 12.26
CA PHE A 201 -14.15 24.12 13.25
C PHE A 201 -13.93 23.51 14.63
N ARG A 202 -13.57 24.35 15.58
CA ARG A 202 -13.51 23.99 17.00
C ARG A 202 -14.19 25.08 17.83
N ASN A 203 -15.16 24.73 18.63
CA ASN A 203 -15.95 25.64 19.46
C ASN A 203 -16.58 26.82 18.66
N GLY A 204 -17.10 26.55 17.44
CA GLY A 204 -17.71 27.57 16.60
C GLY A 204 -16.72 28.51 15.89
N GLN A 205 -15.43 28.39 16.13
CA GLN A 205 -14.39 29.16 15.45
C GLN A 205 -13.72 28.35 14.36
N MET A 206 -13.47 29.00 13.21
CA MET A 206 -12.78 28.42 12.08
C MET A 206 -11.26 28.51 12.30
N PHE A 207 -10.62 27.38 12.33
CA PHE A 207 -9.15 27.27 12.38
C PHE A 207 -8.66 26.74 11.02
N GLN A 208 -7.66 27.39 10.49
CA GLN A 208 -6.89 26.85 9.39
C GLN A 208 -5.73 26.04 9.98
N SER A 209 -5.76 24.73 9.85
CA SER A 209 -4.54 23.96 10.04
C SER A 209 -3.67 24.22 8.81
N SER A 210 -2.83 25.24 8.88
CA SER A 210 -1.66 25.18 8.02
C SER A 210 -0.98 23.85 8.33
N ALA A 211 -0.57 23.11 7.32
CA ALA A 211 0.51 22.13 7.43
C ALA A 211 1.76 22.93 7.83
N ALA A 212 1.65 23.63 8.96
CA ALA A 212 2.51 24.66 9.42
C ALA A 212 3.88 24.05 9.66
N GLY A 213 4.76 24.25 8.71
CA GLY A 213 6.15 23.90 8.80
C GLY A 213 6.70 22.96 7.74
N MET A 214 5.90 22.25 6.94
CA MET A 214 6.47 21.41 5.89
C MET A 214 6.44 22.14 4.55
N ARG A 215 7.61 22.39 3.99
CA ARG A 215 7.71 23.02 2.65
C ARG A 215 7.15 22.07 1.58
N PRO A 216 6.60 22.57 0.46
CA PRO A 216 6.12 21.73 -0.64
C PRO A 216 7.13 20.68 -1.13
N LYS A 217 8.41 21.05 -1.25
CA LYS A 217 9.51 20.14 -1.61
C LYS A 217 9.65 18.97 -0.62
N ASP A 218 9.55 19.23 0.67
CA ASP A 218 9.67 18.20 1.71
C ASP A 218 8.44 17.26 1.72
N MET A 219 7.26 17.81 1.42
CA MET A 219 6.03 17.00 1.27
C MET A 219 6.14 16.08 0.07
N ARG A 220 6.61 16.58 -1.08
CA ARG A 220 6.84 15.76 -2.28
C ARG A 220 7.86 14.65 -2.01
N LYS A 221 8.99 14.96 -1.40
CA LYS A 221 10.01 13.98 -1.01
C LYS A 221 9.42 12.92 -0.11
N ARG A 222 8.63 13.30 0.89
CA ARG A 222 7.97 12.38 1.80
C ARG A 222 6.95 11.49 1.08
N LEU A 223 6.17 12.05 0.15
CA LEU A 223 5.22 11.30 -0.67
C LEU A 223 5.93 10.23 -1.49
N LEU A 224 6.93 10.62 -2.28
CA LEU A 224 7.69 9.69 -3.12
C LEU A 224 8.40 8.61 -2.29
N SER A 225 9.06 8.98 -1.19
CA SER A 225 9.68 8.00 -0.27
C SER A 225 8.67 7.02 0.31
N THR A 226 7.45 7.48 0.62
CA THR A 226 6.38 6.62 1.13
C THR A 226 5.89 5.64 0.07
N LEU A 227 5.72 6.10 -1.17
CA LEU A 227 5.32 5.23 -2.28
C LEU A 227 6.42 4.22 -2.63
N ALA A 228 7.67 4.65 -2.71
CA ALA A 228 8.80 3.76 -2.93
C ALA A 228 8.90 2.68 -1.82
N ARG A 229 8.72 3.06 -0.55
CA ARG A 229 8.64 2.09 0.54
C ARG A 229 7.49 1.10 0.34
N THR A 230 6.32 1.60 -0.06
CA THR A 230 5.13 0.75 -0.30
C THR A 230 5.40 -0.29 -1.37
N GLU A 231 6.10 0.10 -2.42
CA GLU A 231 6.43 -0.80 -3.52
C GLU A 231 7.57 -1.76 -3.16
N ILE A 232 8.71 -1.22 -2.73
CA ILE A 232 9.95 -2.01 -2.56
C ILE A 232 9.93 -2.83 -1.27
N VAL A 233 9.46 -2.23 -0.16
CA VAL A 233 9.55 -2.86 1.18
C VAL A 233 8.28 -3.64 1.51
N ASP A 234 7.10 -3.03 1.23
CA ASP A 234 5.83 -3.62 1.61
C ASP A 234 5.27 -4.56 0.50
N GLY A 235 5.90 -4.59 -0.70
CA GLY A 235 5.58 -5.52 -1.79
C GLY A 235 4.30 -5.22 -2.55
N PHE A 236 3.76 -4.01 -2.45
CA PHE A 236 2.65 -3.58 -3.30
C PHE A 236 3.16 -3.23 -4.70
N LYS A 237 2.27 -3.32 -5.68
CA LYS A 237 2.45 -2.59 -6.93
C LYS A 237 1.87 -1.20 -6.74
N VAL A 238 2.63 -0.16 -7.07
CA VAL A 238 2.14 1.22 -7.02
C VAL A 238 1.70 1.63 -8.42
N ALA A 239 0.47 2.13 -8.53
CA ALA A 239 -0.08 2.69 -9.76
C ALA A 239 -0.53 4.13 -9.50
N ASN A 240 -0.46 4.97 -10.52
CA ASN A 240 -0.92 6.36 -10.45
C ASN A 240 -1.91 6.67 -11.57
N THR A 241 -2.96 7.40 -11.25
CA THR A 241 -3.91 7.96 -12.20
C THR A 241 -4.09 9.44 -11.92
N VAL A 242 -4.25 10.25 -12.96
CA VAL A 242 -4.35 11.70 -12.81
C VAL A 242 -5.65 12.11 -12.09
N ASP A 243 -6.73 11.38 -12.34
CA ASP A 243 -8.08 11.68 -11.85
C ASP A 243 -8.95 10.44 -11.77
N LEU A 244 -10.20 10.64 -11.38
CA LEU A 244 -11.20 9.57 -11.29
C LEU A 244 -11.50 8.91 -12.66
N ASP A 245 -11.47 9.67 -13.75
CA ASP A 245 -11.66 9.12 -15.09
C ASP A 245 -10.50 8.23 -15.51
N GLY A 246 -9.27 8.63 -15.18
CA GLY A 246 -8.10 7.77 -15.30
C GLY A 246 -8.23 6.48 -14.48
N THR A 247 -8.73 6.58 -13.26
CA THR A 247 -9.00 5.42 -12.40
C THR A 247 -10.04 4.49 -13.02
N LYS A 248 -11.14 5.02 -13.55
CA LYS A 248 -12.15 4.21 -14.27
C LYS A 248 -11.56 3.50 -15.49
N ARG A 249 -10.76 4.20 -16.28
CA ARG A 249 -10.06 3.60 -17.44
C ARG A 249 -9.13 2.47 -17.01
N LEU A 250 -8.30 2.71 -15.97
CA LEU A 250 -7.40 1.70 -15.42
C LEU A 250 -8.16 0.43 -15.00
N LEU A 251 -9.24 0.58 -14.23
CA LEU A 251 -10.05 -0.55 -13.75
C LEU A 251 -10.72 -1.30 -14.89
N THR A 252 -11.22 -0.57 -15.91
CA THR A 252 -11.79 -1.15 -17.12
C THR A 252 -10.77 -2.01 -17.85
N HIS A 253 -9.61 -1.42 -18.19
CA HIS A 253 -8.56 -2.14 -18.92
C HIS A 253 -7.99 -3.31 -18.10
N ALA A 254 -7.84 -3.15 -16.78
CA ALA A 254 -7.41 -4.24 -15.91
C ALA A 254 -8.40 -5.41 -15.93
N THR A 255 -9.71 -5.14 -15.89
CA THR A 255 -10.75 -6.18 -15.94
C THR A 255 -10.72 -6.92 -17.27
N LEU A 256 -10.70 -6.19 -18.39
CA LEU A 256 -10.64 -6.77 -19.73
C LEU A 256 -9.34 -7.57 -19.93
N ALA A 257 -8.20 -7.04 -19.49
CA ALA A 257 -6.91 -7.72 -19.57
C ALA A 257 -6.86 -9.00 -18.70
N LEU A 258 -7.44 -8.97 -17.51
CA LEU A 258 -7.58 -10.16 -16.68
C LEU A 258 -8.43 -11.22 -17.37
N HIS A 259 -9.60 -10.83 -17.89
CA HIS A 259 -10.47 -11.75 -18.62
C HIS A 259 -9.77 -12.36 -19.86
N ALA A 260 -9.12 -11.52 -20.66
CA ALA A 260 -8.38 -11.97 -21.84
C ALA A 260 -7.19 -12.90 -21.47
N THR A 261 -6.51 -12.62 -20.36
CA THR A 261 -5.36 -13.41 -19.92
C THR A 261 -5.79 -14.75 -19.31
N LEU A 262 -6.85 -14.76 -18.52
CA LEU A 262 -7.37 -15.96 -17.87
C LEU A 262 -8.19 -16.82 -18.84
N GLY A 263 -8.87 -16.19 -19.81
CA GLY A 263 -9.82 -16.81 -20.71
C GLY A 263 -9.35 -18.14 -21.34
N PRO A 264 -8.16 -18.20 -21.95
CA PRO A 264 -7.66 -19.42 -22.58
C PRO A 264 -7.09 -20.45 -21.58
N LEU A 265 -7.03 -20.13 -20.27
CA LEU A 265 -6.41 -21.02 -19.30
C LEU A 265 -7.35 -22.18 -18.93
N ALA A 266 -6.79 -23.38 -18.93
CA ALA A 266 -7.45 -24.61 -18.51
C ALA A 266 -6.92 -25.08 -17.13
N LYS A 267 -7.57 -26.08 -16.56
CA LYS A 267 -7.25 -26.64 -15.24
C LYS A 267 -5.77 -26.98 -15.04
N SER A 268 -5.09 -27.44 -16.08
CA SER A 268 -3.65 -27.78 -16.03
C SER A 268 -2.73 -26.59 -15.73
N LYS A 269 -3.23 -25.38 -15.83
CA LYS A 269 -2.48 -24.14 -15.53
C LYS A 269 -2.74 -23.59 -14.12
N ALA A 270 -3.70 -24.16 -13.38
CA ALA A 270 -3.98 -23.75 -12.01
C ALA A 270 -2.83 -24.18 -11.07
N THR A 271 -2.25 -23.23 -10.37
CA THR A 271 -1.20 -23.47 -9.37
C THR A 271 -1.71 -23.35 -7.93
N ARG A 272 -2.85 -22.69 -7.75
CA ARG A 272 -3.55 -22.53 -6.47
C ARG A 272 -5.05 -22.72 -6.65
N LYS A 273 -5.67 -23.30 -5.61
CA LYS A 273 -7.14 -23.36 -5.52
C LYS A 273 -7.69 -21.97 -5.18
N ALA A 274 -8.60 -21.47 -5.99
CA ALA A 274 -9.33 -20.26 -5.68
C ALA A 274 -10.30 -20.48 -4.53
N ARG A 275 -10.51 -19.44 -3.71
CA ARG A 275 -11.52 -19.39 -2.65
C ARG A 275 -12.77 -18.72 -3.20
N THR A 276 -13.95 -19.14 -2.76
CA THR A 276 -15.17 -18.37 -2.99
C THR A 276 -15.09 -17.03 -2.25
N PHE A 277 -15.90 -16.07 -2.66
CA PHE A 277 -15.94 -14.75 -2.00
C PHE A 277 -16.40 -14.90 -0.53
N ALA A 278 -17.36 -15.77 -0.26
CA ALA A 278 -17.80 -16.05 1.10
C ALA A 278 -16.68 -16.68 1.96
N GLU A 279 -15.89 -17.61 1.41
CA GLU A 279 -14.70 -18.16 2.10
C GLU A 279 -13.66 -17.09 2.36
N TYR A 280 -13.39 -16.23 1.38
CA TYR A 280 -12.45 -15.12 1.52
C TYR A 280 -12.83 -14.18 2.67
N MET A 281 -14.09 -13.75 2.74
CA MET A 281 -14.59 -12.85 3.78
C MET A 281 -14.54 -13.50 5.17
N ARG A 282 -14.88 -14.78 5.26
CA ARG A 282 -14.78 -15.55 6.51
C ARG A 282 -13.34 -15.66 6.99
N ASP A 283 -12.41 -16.03 6.09
CA ASP A 283 -11.00 -16.19 6.42
C ASP A 283 -10.37 -14.87 6.83
N PHE A 284 -10.74 -13.76 6.17
CA PHE A 284 -10.32 -12.42 6.53
C PHE A 284 -10.73 -12.05 7.96
N LYS A 285 -12.00 -12.24 8.30
CA LYS A 285 -12.51 -11.98 9.65
C LYS A 285 -11.86 -12.87 10.70
N ALA A 286 -11.63 -14.14 10.37
CA ALA A 286 -10.96 -15.07 11.27
C ALA A 286 -9.50 -14.66 11.54
N ALA A 287 -8.78 -14.18 10.51
CA ALA A 287 -7.42 -13.68 10.66
C ALA A 287 -7.37 -12.42 11.54
N GLN A 288 -8.28 -11.47 11.29
CA GLN A 288 -8.42 -10.26 12.10
C GLN A 288 -8.74 -10.59 13.56
N SER A 289 -9.74 -11.46 13.81
CA SER A 289 -10.15 -11.84 15.18
C SER A 289 -9.04 -12.52 15.97
N ARG A 290 -8.19 -13.34 15.31
CA ARG A 290 -7.05 -13.98 15.99
C ARG A 290 -6.08 -12.94 16.52
N GLU A 291 -5.76 -11.93 15.72
CA GLU A 291 -4.82 -10.87 16.12
C GLU A 291 -5.42 -9.97 17.20
N ASP A 292 -6.67 -9.54 17.01
CA ASP A 292 -7.38 -8.74 18.01
C ASP A 292 -7.46 -9.48 19.35
N SER A 293 -7.71 -10.78 19.34
CA SER A 293 -7.74 -11.62 20.55
C SER A 293 -6.39 -11.69 21.25
N VAL A 294 -5.31 -11.97 20.51
CA VAL A 294 -3.95 -12.03 21.07
C VAL A 294 -3.53 -10.67 21.64
N LYS A 295 -3.74 -9.59 20.89
CA LYS A 295 -3.39 -8.24 21.33
C LYS A 295 -4.19 -7.83 22.57
N ASN A 296 -5.51 -8.09 22.60
CA ASN A 296 -6.37 -7.78 23.72
C ASN A 296 -5.97 -8.56 24.98
N THR A 297 -5.68 -9.86 24.85
CA THR A 297 -5.17 -10.69 25.94
C THR A 297 -3.84 -10.16 26.45
N TRP A 298 -2.91 -9.85 25.55
CA TRP A 298 -1.60 -9.29 25.89
C TRP A 298 -1.72 -7.94 26.60
N THR A 299 -2.57 -7.04 26.11
CA THR A 299 -2.86 -5.74 26.74
C THR A 299 -3.41 -5.94 28.14
N SER A 300 -4.33 -6.89 28.33
CA SER A 300 -4.88 -7.22 29.64
C SER A 300 -3.82 -7.76 30.61
N MET A 301 -2.90 -8.59 30.12
CA MET A 301 -1.77 -9.08 30.92
C MET A 301 -0.83 -7.96 31.33
N LEU A 302 -0.49 -7.04 30.41
CA LEU A 302 0.33 -5.86 30.71
C LEU A 302 -0.32 -4.96 31.75
N ALA A 303 -1.63 -4.78 31.70
CA ALA A 303 -2.37 -3.94 32.65
C ALA A 303 -2.37 -4.50 34.09
N GLN A 304 -2.01 -5.77 34.30
CA GLN A 304 -1.84 -6.36 35.64
C GLN A 304 -0.48 -6.06 36.25
N VAL A 305 0.46 -5.53 35.47
CA VAL A 305 1.79 -5.19 35.96
C VAL A 305 1.75 -3.88 36.78
N GLU A 306 2.39 -3.88 37.92
CA GLU A 306 2.47 -2.69 38.77
C GLU A 306 3.02 -1.49 38.01
N GLY A 307 2.33 -0.35 38.11
CA GLY A 307 2.70 0.88 37.42
C GLY A 307 2.34 0.91 35.91
N VAL A 308 1.73 -0.15 35.37
CA VAL A 308 1.24 -0.22 33.97
C VAL A 308 -0.29 -0.13 33.98
N GLY A 309 -0.81 1.08 33.96
CA GLY A 309 -2.26 1.29 33.80
C GLY A 309 -2.73 1.00 32.37
N PRO A 310 -4.07 0.98 32.12
CA PRO A 310 -4.64 0.62 30.82
C PRO A 310 -4.06 1.41 29.64
N GLU A 311 -3.85 2.71 29.79
CA GLU A 311 -3.27 3.58 28.74
C GLU A 311 -1.85 3.15 28.36
N ARG A 312 -1.00 2.84 29.36
CA ARG A 312 0.36 2.34 29.12
C ARG A 312 0.37 0.95 28.51
N ALA A 313 -0.53 0.07 28.98
CA ALA A 313 -0.67 -1.27 28.45
C ALA A 313 -1.02 -1.26 26.96
N VAL A 314 -1.95 -0.42 26.53
CA VAL A 314 -2.30 -0.22 25.13
C VAL A 314 -1.10 0.30 24.33
N ALA A 315 -0.43 1.34 24.81
CA ALA A 315 0.73 1.91 24.13
C ALA A 315 1.88 0.90 23.97
N ILE A 316 2.13 0.07 24.98
CA ILE A 316 3.13 -1.01 24.92
C ILE A 316 2.71 -2.09 23.92
N ALA A 317 1.43 -2.51 23.93
CA ALA A 317 0.91 -3.51 23.02
C ALA A 317 0.85 -3.00 21.57
N ASP A 318 0.77 -1.69 21.33
CA ASP A 318 0.89 -1.09 20.01
C ASP A 318 2.31 -1.19 19.43
N VAL A 319 3.32 -1.14 20.27
CA VAL A 319 4.73 -1.28 19.87
C VAL A 319 5.17 -2.74 19.85
N PHE A 320 4.74 -3.52 20.84
CA PHE A 320 5.05 -4.93 21.02
C PHE A 320 3.73 -5.73 21.09
N PRO A 321 3.15 -6.12 19.95
CA PRO A 321 1.79 -6.66 19.89
C PRO A 321 1.63 -8.06 20.50
N THR A 322 2.73 -8.72 20.83
CA THR A 322 2.74 -10.06 21.45
C THR A 322 3.83 -10.16 22.54
N PRO A 323 3.68 -11.07 23.52
CA PRO A 323 4.76 -11.38 24.45
C PRO A 323 6.05 -11.81 23.74
N HIS A 324 5.92 -12.53 22.64
CA HIS A 324 7.07 -12.98 21.83
C HIS A 324 7.84 -11.81 21.22
N ALA A 325 7.14 -10.81 20.65
CA ALA A 325 7.78 -9.62 20.08
C ALA A 325 8.60 -8.87 21.15
N LEU A 326 8.07 -8.78 22.36
CA LEU A 326 8.78 -8.15 23.46
C LEU A 326 9.95 -9.02 23.95
N LYS A 327 9.76 -10.36 24.04
CA LYS A 327 10.83 -11.30 24.39
C LYS A 327 12.01 -11.19 23.46
N THR A 328 11.77 -11.21 22.15
CA THR A 328 12.83 -11.05 21.13
C THR A 328 13.69 -9.81 21.41
N ARG A 329 13.04 -8.70 21.82
CA ARG A 329 13.77 -7.48 22.16
C ARG A 329 14.64 -7.63 23.40
N PHE A 330 14.19 -8.38 24.40
CA PHE A 330 14.99 -8.72 25.59
C PHE A 330 16.12 -9.70 25.27
N ASP A 331 15.92 -10.65 24.36
CA ASP A 331 16.95 -11.58 23.89
C ASP A 331 18.11 -10.85 23.17
N GLU A 332 17.83 -9.74 22.49
CA GLU A 332 18.84 -8.92 21.82
C GLU A 332 19.67 -8.10 22.82
N ASP A 333 19.04 -7.34 23.70
CA ASP A 333 19.71 -6.46 24.66
C ASP A 333 18.73 -6.01 25.75
N VAL A 334 18.95 -6.45 26.97
CA VAL A 334 18.09 -6.16 28.15
C VAL A 334 18.00 -4.67 28.46
N ILE A 335 19.13 -3.97 28.44
CA ILE A 335 19.19 -2.52 28.76
C ILE A 335 18.43 -1.73 27.71
N ARG A 336 18.67 -2.07 26.45
CA ARG A 336 18.04 -1.43 25.31
C ARG A 336 16.54 -1.74 25.23
N ALA A 337 16.12 -2.95 25.59
CA ALA A 337 14.72 -3.33 25.71
C ALA A 337 14.00 -2.51 26.79
N CYS A 338 14.56 -2.44 27.99
CA CYS A 338 14.02 -1.61 29.07
C CYS A 338 13.93 -0.13 28.67
N ALA A 339 14.95 0.42 28.04
CA ALA A 339 14.95 1.80 27.57
C ALA A 339 13.90 2.04 26.49
N SER A 340 13.70 1.09 25.56
CA SER A 340 12.69 1.20 24.50
C SER A 340 11.28 1.22 25.08
N ILE A 341 10.96 0.37 26.06
CA ILE A 341 9.68 0.36 26.76
C ILE A 341 9.48 1.68 27.53
N ALA A 342 10.49 2.10 28.32
CA ALA A 342 10.40 3.31 29.13
C ALA A 342 10.11 4.58 28.30
N ASN A 343 10.60 4.63 27.06
CA ASN A 343 10.45 5.77 26.14
C ASN A 343 9.16 5.75 25.32
N ILE A 344 8.31 4.72 25.45
CA ILE A 344 7.01 4.70 24.75
C ILE A 344 6.16 5.86 25.30
N GLU A 345 5.69 6.70 24.36
CA GLU A 345 4.81 7.82 24.67
C GLU A 345 3.37 7.35 24.79
N THR A 346 2.67 7.85 25.80
CA THR A 346 1.21 7.74 25.95
C THR A 346 0.57 9.11 25.74
N ALA A 347 -0.74 9.20 25.77
CA ALA A 347 -1.41 10.49 25.61
C ALA A 347 -1.05 11.51 26.71
N SER A 348 -0.73 11.04 27.92
CA SER A 348 -0.42 11.90 29.05
C SER A 348 1.07 12.01 29.36
N LYS A 349 1.82 10.92 29.23
CA LYS A 349 3.25 10.83 29.63
C LYS A 349 3.91 9.61 29.00
N ARG A 350 5.20 9.40 29.27
CA ARG A 350 5.91 8.17 28.90
C ARG A 350 5.59 7.02 29.86
N VAL A 351 5.80 5.79 29.40
CA VAL A 351 5.69 4.57 30.22
C VAL A 351 6.59 4.67 31.45
N GLY A 352 7.85 5.09 31.26
CA GLY A 352 8.80 5.33 32.34
C GLY A 352 9.58 4.09 32.79
N GLN A 353 10.72 4.34 33.44
CA GLN A 353 11.67 3.28 33.81
C GLN A 353 11.11 2.29 34.84
N ALA A 354 10.41 2.76 35.86
CA ALA A 354 9.84 1.87 36.87
C ALA A 354 8.89 0.83 36.27
N ALA A 355 7.94 1.26 35.43
CA ALA A 355 7.03 0.36 34.76
C ALA A 355 7.77 -0.63 33.81
N SER A 356 8.79 -0.17 33.09
CA SER A 356 9.65 -1.00 32.25
C SER A 356 10.36 -2.11 33.05
N HIS A 357 10.88 -1.78 34.23
CA HIS A 357 11.49 -2.76 35.14
C HIS A 357 10.49 -3.78 35.67
N HIS A 358 9.29 -3.33 36.07
CA HIS A 358 8.23 -4.22 36.52
C HIS A 358 7.77 -5.18 35.41
N ILE A 359 7.67 -4.72 34.18
CA ILE A 359 7.37 -5.58 33.02
C ILE A 359 8.45 -6.67 32.86
N ARG A 360 9.73 -6.29 32.91
CA ARG A 360 10.83 -7.25 32.88
C ARG A 360 10.71 -8.28 34.00
N GLN A 361 10.50 -7.84 35.22
CA GLN A 361 10.37 -8.74 36.38
C GLN A 361 9.17 -9.67 36.26
N ALA A 362 8.02 -9.17 35.75
CA ALA A 362 6.80 -9.94 35.67
C ALA A 362 6.85 -11.03 34.57
N PHE A 363 7.40 -10.69 33.40
CA PHE A 363 7.34 -11.57 32.24
C PHE A 363 8.69 -12.22 31.89
N PHE A 364 9.79 -11.63 32.30
CA PHE A 364 11.14 -12.03 31.89
C PHE A 364 12.12 -12.01 33.06
N PRO A 365 11.82 -12.72 34.15
CA PRO A 365 12.64 -12.65 35.40
C PRO A 365 14.06 -13.23 35.21
N THR A 366 14.28 -14.06 34.19
CA THR A 366 15.58 -14.68 33.89
C THR A 366 16.60 -13.70 33.29
N TYR A 367 16.17 -12.53 32.83
CA TYR A 367 17.09 -11.51 32.33
C TYR A 367 17.56 -10.59 33.48
N ALA A 368 18.75 -10.86 33.99
CA ALA A 368 19.42 -9.98 34.93
C ALA A 368 20.07 -8.78 34.20
N PHE A 369 20.32 -7.68 34.96
CA PHE A 369 21.13 -6.56 34.45
C PHE A 369 22.60 -6.94 34.55
#